data_c90853342057b28cda103ad847678eb2
#
_entry.id   c90853342057b28cda103ad847678eb2
#
_cell.length_a   1.000
_cell.length_b   1.000
_cell.length_c   1.000
_cell.angle_alpha   90.00
_cell.angle_beta   90.00
_cell.angle_gamma   90.00
#
_symmetry.space_group_name_H-M   'P 1'
#
loop_
_entity.id
_entity.type
_entity.pdbx_description
1 polymer ?
#
loop_
_entity_poly.entity_id
_entity_poly.type
_entity_poly.pdbx_seq_one_letter_code
_entity_poly.pdbx_strand_id
1 'polypeptide(L)'
;MRHLIIIIITAFVCTLQLQAQNSIDKLVNCFSQTGNCTYTSVVKRNPGNKKVEKVVKVLTMRYAKYDEMRNAFMTESKNGTLIENNNGETKNIILTIVSNKDVRIYKLSHDNNSFTTTILIKPK
;
A
#
# COMPACT_ATOMS: atom_id res chain seq x y z
N MET A 1 20.28 29.12 -6.35
CA MET A 1 19.07 29.22 -7.20
C MET A 1 18.78 27.94 -7.95
N ARG A 2 19.74 27.39 -8.70
CA ARG A 2 19.49 26.12 -9.45
C ARG A 2 19.06 24.97 -8.56
N HIS A 3 19.71 24.78 -7.41
CA HIS A 3 19.36 23.67 -6.51
C HIS A 3 17.96 23.80 -5.93
N LEU A 4 17.54 25.02 -5.63
CA LEU A 4 16.21 25.30 -5.12
C LEU A 4 15.12 24.96 -6.16
N ILE A 5 15.37 25.34 -7.42
CA ILE A 5 14.42 25.05 -8.51
C ILE A 5 14.27 23.54 -8.72
N ILE A 6 15.39 22.81 -8.73
CA ILE A 6 15.39 21.35 -8.89
C ILE A 6 14.60 20.68 -7.75
N ILE A 7 14.81 21.15 -6.52
CA ILE A 7 14.08 20.61 -5.34
C ILE A 7 12.58 20.85 -5.48
N ILE A 8 12.18 22.04 -5.93
CA ILE A 8 10.77 22.40 -6.12
C ILE A 8 10.14 21.49 -7.19
N ILE A 9 10.81 21.27 -8.31
CA ILE A 9 10.32 20.41 -9.38
C ILE A 9 10.17 18.98 -8.90
N THR A 10 11.16 18.46 -8.17
CA THR A 10 11.11 17.11 -7.60
C THR A 10 9.96 16.97 -6.61
N ALA A 11 9.78 17.94 -5.72
CA ALA A 11 8.67 17.94 -4.77
C ALA A 11 7.32 17.98 -5.47
N PHE A 12 7.19 18.77 -6.55
CA PHE A 12 5.96 18.85 -7.32
C PHE A 12 5.62 17.52 -7.99
N VAL A 13 6.59 16.84 -8.60
CA VAL A 13 6.39 15.52 -9.21
C VAL A 13 5.98 14.50 -8.15
N CYS A 14 6.65 14.48 -7.01
CA CYS A 14 6.27 13.61 -5.89
C CYS A 14 4.84 13.89 -5.41
N THR A 15 4.46 15.15 -5.31
CA THR A 15 3.10 15.54 -4.92
C THR A 15 2.06 15.01 -5.89
N LEU A 16 2.31 15.11 -7.21
CA LEU A 16 1.40 14.58 -8.23
C LEU A 16 1.25 13.06 -8.11
N GLN A 17 2.34 12.34 -7.90
CA GLN A 17 2.29 10.90 -7.69
C GLN A 17 1.52 10.54 -6.40
N LEU A 18 1.71 11.31 -5.34
CA LEU A 18 1.05 11.08 -4.06
C LEU A 18 -0.44 11.36 -4.11
N GLN A 19 -0.90 12.26 -4.99
CA GLN A 19 -2.33 12.52 -5.18
C GLN A 19 -3.08 11.30 -5.71
N ALA A 20 -2.41 10.42 -6.48
CA ALA A 20 -2.99 9.18 -6.99
C ALA A 20 -2.95 8.03 -5.98
N GLN A 21 -2.33 8.24 -4.80
CA GLN A 21 -2.13 7.22 -3.78
C GLN A 21 -2.86 7.60 -2.51
N ASN A 22 -3.40 6.59 -1.82
CA ASN A 22 -3.98 6.79 -0.50
C ASN A 22 -2.89 6.67 0.59
N SER A 23 -3.31 6.79 1.86
CA SER A 23 -2.39 6.76 3.00
C SER A 23 -1.62 5.45 3.11
N ILE A 24 -2.25 4.34 2.75
CA ILE A 24 -1.62 3.01 2.80
C ILE A 24 -0.54 2.91 1.72
N ASP A 25 -0.86 3.31 0.49
CA ASP A 25 0.10 3.29 -0.61
C ASP A 25 1.33 4.15 -0.31
N LYS A 26 1.11 5.34 0.25
CA LYS A 26 2.20 6.24 0.65
C LYS A 26 3.10 5.61 1.69
N LEU A 27 2.53 4.96 2.70
CA LEU A 27 3.30 4.32 3.76
C LEU A 27 4.09 3.13 3.24
N VAL A 28 3.50 2.30 2.40
CA VAL A 28 4.18 1.17 1.78
C VAL A 28 5.37 1.65 0.96
N ASN A 29 5.20 2.69 0.15
CA ASN A 29 6.29 3.27 -0.62
C ASN A 29 7.40 3.82 0.29
N CYS A 30 7.02 4.51 1.35
CA CYS A 30 7.98 5.07 2.29
C CYS A 30 8.77 3.97 3.00
N PHE A 31 8.09 2.98 3.55
CA PHE A 31 8.72 1.88 4.28
C PHE A 31 9.57 0.98 3.39
N SER A 32 9.15 0.77 2.13
CA SER A 32 9.91 -0.07 1.19
C SER A 32 11.31 0.46 0.90
N GLN A 33 11.55 1.74 1.15
CA GLN A 33 12.83 2.40 0.92
C GLN A 33 13.75 2.40 2.14
N THR A 34 13.28 1.91 3.29
CA THR A 34 14.03 2.04 4.55
C THR A 34 15.13 0.99 4.73
N GLY A 35 15.10 -0.10 3.98
CA GLY A 35 16.09 -1.17 4.13
C GLY A 35 15.84 -2.14 5.29
N ASN A 36 14.91 -1.83 6.20
CA ASN A 36 14.55 -2.68 7.33
C ASN A 36 13.26 -3.46 7.06
N CYS A 37 13.01 -3.78 5.81
CA CYS A 37 11.79 -4.44 5.38
C CYS A 37 12.09 -5.46 4.30
N THR A 38 11.12 -6.35 4.07
CA THR A 38 11.07 -7.20 2.89
C THR A 38 9.92 -6.69 2.01
N TYR A 39 10.22 -6.29 0.79
CA TYR A 39 9.24 -5.74 -0.12
C TYR A 39 9.29 -6.44 -1.47
N THR A 40 8.11 -6.86 -1.95
CA THR A 40 7.96 -7.51 -3.24
C THR A 40 6.82 -6.85 -4.01
N SER A 41 7.04 -6.59 -5.29
CA SER A 41 5.99 -6.08 -6.17
C SER A 41 5.96 -6.92 -7.43
N VAL A 42 4.79 -7.46 -7.76
CA VAL A 42 4.60 -8.32 -8.94
C VAL A 42 3.45 -7.75 -9.77
N VAL A 43 3.69 -7.61 -11.07
CA VAL A 43 2.67 -7.19 -12.03
C VAL A 43 2.40 -8.36 -12.96
N LYS A 44 1.14 -8.81 -12.99
CA LYS A 44 0.72 -9.84 -13.93
C LYS A 44 0.06 -9.19 -15.14
N ARG A 45 0.54 -9.53 -16.33
CA ARG A 45 0.01 -9.02 -17.59
C ARG A 45 -0.60 -10.12 -18.41
N ASN A 46 -1.63 -9.79 -19.19
CA ASN A 46 -2.20 -10.73 -20.17
C ASN A 46 -1.17 -10.99 -21.27
N PRO A 47 -0.86 -12.26 -21.60
CA PRO A 47 0.15 -12.56 -22.63
C PRO A 47 -0.26 -12.09 -24.03
N GLY A 48 -1.56 -12.00 -24.32
CA GLY A 48 -2.04 -11.61 -25.64
C GLY A 48 -2.03 -10.11 -25.87
N ASN A 49 -2.65 -9.33 -24.98
CA ASN A 49 -2.84 -7.88 -25.16
C ASN A 49 -1.91 -7.01 -24.30
N LYS A 50 -1.06 -7.63 -23.46
CA LYS A 50 -0.10 -6.95 -22.57
C LYS A 50 -0.75 -6.06 -21.50
N LYS A 51 -2.05 -6.10 -21.33
CA LYS A 51 -2.75 -5.32 -20.30
C LYS A 51 -2.50 -5.90 -18.92
N VAL A 52 -2.41 -5.04 -17.93
CA VAL A 52 -2.24 -5.44 -16.53
C VAL A 52 -3.50 -6.14 -16.04
N GLU A 53 -3.38 -7.38 -15.57
CA GLU A 53 -4.48 -8.12 -14.95
C GLU A 53 -4.55 -7.90 -13.46
N LYS A 54 -3.39 -7.82 -12.81
CA LYS A 54 -3.32 -7.52 -11.37
C LYS A 54 -1.93 -7.04 -10.99
N VAL A 55 -1.87 -6.31 -9.90
CA VAL A 55 -0.63 -5.92 -9.22
C VAL A 55 -0.71 -6.40 -7.79
N VAL A 56 0.34 -7.06 -7.31
CA VAL A 56 0.43 -7.52 -5.92
C VAL A 56 1.69 -6.92 -5.30
N LYS A 57 1.52 -6.21 -4.19
CA LYS A 57 2.62 -5.65 -3.41
C LYS A 57 2.56 -6.23 -2.02
N VAL A 58 3.70 -6.71 -1.52
CA VAL A 58 3.79 -7.30 -0.18
C VAL A 58 4.94 -6.64 0.56
N LEU A 59 4.64 -6.07 1.72
CA LEU A 59 5.62 -5.44 2.60
C LEU A 59 5.58 -6.14 3.96
N THR A 60 6.73 -6.62 4.43
CA THR A 60 6.88 -7.20 5.77
C THR A 60 7.89 -6.37 6.56
N MET A 61 7.50 -5.95 7.76
CA MET A 61 8.31 -5.11 8.64
C MET A 61 8.20 -5.56 10.09
N ARG A 62 9.07 -5.01 10.93
CA ARG A 62 9.01 -5.21 12.38
C ARG A 62 7.74 -4.58 12.97
N TYR A 63 7.24 -5.18 14.00
CA TYR A 63 5.99 -4.79 14.67
C TYR A 63 6.00 -3.33 15.17
N ALA A 64 7.18 -2.75 15.44
CA ALA A 64 7.30 -1.38 15.93
C ALA A 64 6.59 -0.34 15.03
N LYS A 65 6.44 -0.63 13.73
CA LYS A 65 5.77 0.26 12.78
C LYS A 65 4.30 -0.11 12.51
N TYR A 66 3.79 -1.10 13.22
CA TYR A 66 2.43 -1.59 13.00
C TYR A 66 1.37 -0.51 13.23
N ASP A 67 1.51 0.29 14.29
CA ASP A 67 0.50 1.30 14.62
C ASP A 67 0.35 2.36 13.52
N GLU A 68 1.46 2.76 12.90
CA GLU A 68 1.42 3.70 11.78
C GLU A 68 0.64 3.11 10.60
N MET A 69 0.89 1.86 10.29
CA MET A 69 0.18 1.19 9.19
C MET A 69 -1.29 1.00 9.53
N ARG A 70 -1.62 0.59 10.75
CA ARG A 70 -3.00 0.43 11.19
C ARG A 70 -3.76 1.76 11.11
N ASN A 71 -3.14 2.85 11.51
CA ASN A 71 -3.75 4.17 11.42
C ASN A 71 -4.04 4.56 9.97
N ALA A 72 -3.16 4.20 9.04
CA ALA A 72 -3.40 4.43 7.61
C ALA A 72 -4.63 3.65 7.12
N PHE A 73 -4.78 2.40 7.54
CA PHE A 73 -5.96 1.60 7.22
C PHE A 73 -7.24 2.23 7.78
N MET A 74 -7.19 2.70 9.03
CA MET A 74 -8.35 3.35 9.66
C MET A 74 -8.71 4.67 8.98
N THR A 75 -7.70 5.43 8.56
CA THR A 75 -7.93 6.67 7.81
C THR A 75 -8.64 6.39 6.48
N GLU A 76 -8.25 5.33 5.79
CA GLU A 76 -8.83 4.98 4.49
C GLU A 76 -10.13 4.17 4.59
N SER A 77 -10.54 3.75 5.79
CA SER A 77 -11.74 2.93 5.98
C SER A 77 -13.02 3.64 5.51
N LYS A 78 -13.04 4.96 5.56
CA LYS A 78 -14.18 5.77 5.08
C LYS A 78 -14.37 5.68 3.56
N ASN A 79 -13.35 5.25 2.82
CA ASN A 79 -13.38 5.19 1.36
C ASN A 79 -13.72 3.79 0.83
N GLY A 80 -13.99 2.84 1.71
CA GLY A 80 -14.26 1.47 1.30
C GLY A 80 -14.91 0.66 2.40
N THR A 81 -14.78 -0.66 2.31
CA THR A 81 -15.33 -1.60 3.28
C THR A 81 -14.20 -2.22 4.09
N LEU A 82 -14.25 -2.04 5.41
CA LEU A 82 -13.25 -2.56 6.33
C LEU A 82 -13.81 -3.76 7.09
N ILE A 83 -13.03 -4.84 7.13
CA ILE A 83 -13.34 -6.04 7.90
C ILE A 83 -12.16 -6.35 8.80
N GLU A 84 -12.42 -6.52 10.08
CA GLU A 84 -11.43 -6.99 11.05
C GLU A 84 -11.74 -8.43 11.42
N ASN A 85 -10.72 -9.27 11.43
CA ASN A 85 -10.85 -10.68 11.77
C ASN A 85 -9.74 -11.05 12.77
N ASN A 86 -10.13 -11.60 13.91
CA ASN A 86 -9.21 -12.07 14.93
C ASN A 86 -9.20 -13.59 14.94
N ASN A 87 -8.02 -14.14 14.64
CA ASN A 87 -7.78 -15.59 14.67
C ASN A 87 -6.76 -15.92 15.78
N GLY A 88 -7.22 -15.88 17.05
CA GLY A 88 -6.33 -16.13 18.17
C GLY A 88 -5.22 -15.10 18.28
N GLU A 89 -3.99 -15.48 17.97
CA GLU A 89 -2.82 -14.60 18.09
C GLU A 89 -2.65 -13.64 16.92
N THR A 90 -3.31 -13.89 15.79
CA THR A 90 -3.20 -13.03 14.60
C THR A 90 -4.46 -12.21 14.41
N LYS A 91 -4.26 -10.91 14.17
CA LYS A 91 -5.33 -10.00 13.76
C LYS A 91 -5.15 -9.66 12.29
N ASN A 92 -6.24 -9.74 11.54
CA ASN A 92 -6.25 -9.39 10.13
C ASN A 92 -7.21 -8.24 9.90
N ILE A 93 -6.77 -7.23 9.17
CA ILE A 93 -7.61 -6.13 8.72
C ILE A 93 -7.63 -6.18 7.20
N ILE A 94 -8.83 -6.20 6.63
CA ILE A 94 -9.01 -6.22 5.17
C ILE A 94 -9.83 -5.00 4.80
N LEU A 95 -9.29 -4.18 3.91
CA LEU A 95 -9.95 -3.00 3.39
C LEU A 95 -10.11 -3.15 1.88
N THR A 96 -11.34 -3.06 1.40
CA THR A 96 -11.65 -3.12 -0.03
C THR A 96 -12.12 -1.75 -0.50
N ILE A 97 -11.43 -1.19 -1.49
CA ILE A 97 -11.80 0.09 -2.11
C ILE A 97 -12.10 -0.15 -3.59
N VAL A 98 -13.31 0.19 -3.99
CA VAL A 98 -13.78 0.03 -5.38
C VAL A 98 -13.87 1.41 -6.02
N SER A 99 -13.25 1.57 -7.17
CA SER A 99 -13.34 2.78 -7.97
C SER A 99 -13.79 2.44 -9.39
N ASN A 100 -13.95 3.48 -10.23
CA ASN A 100 -14.30 3.27 -11.63
C ASN A 100 -13.18 2.56 -12.42
N LYS A 101 -11.95 2.66 -11.96
CA LYS A 101 -10.77 2.15 -12.68
C LYS A 101 -10.35 0.77 -12.20
N ASP A 102 -10.51 0.49 -10.90
CA ASP A 102 -9.97 -0.74 -10.32
C ASP A 102 -10.67 -1.12 -9.03
N VAL A 103 -10.36 -2.32 -8.57
CA VAL A 103 -10.68 -2.80 -7.23
C VAL A 103 -9.36 -2.99 -6.49
N ARG A 104 -9.21 -2.39 -5.33
CA ARG A 104 -8.02 -2.49 -4.49
C ARG A 104 -8.37 -3.18 -3.19
N ILE A 105 -7.59 -4.20 -2.86
CA ILE A 105 -7.75 -4.93 -1.61
C ILE A 105 -6.47 -4.77 -0.81
N TYR A 106 -6.60 -4.18 0.37
CA TYR A 106 -5.50 -3.95 1.30
C TYR A 106 -5.66 -4.89 2.47
N LYS A 107 -4.63 -5.65 2.79
CA LYS A 107 -4.66 -6.59 3.91
C LYS A 107 -3.51 -6.28 4.86
N LEU A 108 -3.81 -6.16 6.15
CA LEU A 108 -2.83 -5.99 7.20
C LEU A 108 -2.91 -7.18 8.15
N SER A 109 -1.82 -7.91 8.28
CA SER A 109 -1.70 -9.04 9.21
C SER A 109 -0.50 -8.82 10.10
N HIS A 110 -0.57 -9.28 11.34
CA HIS A 110 0.59 -9.20 12.23
C HIS A 110 0.68 -10.42 13.14
N ASP A 111 1.90 -10.71 13.56
CA ASP A 111 2.20 -11.60 14.70
C ASP A 111 2.91 -10.78 15.78
N ASN A 112 3.56 -11.43 16.73
CA ASN A 112 4.23 -10.74 17.81
C ASN A 112 5.51 -10.02 17.40
N ASN A 113 6.10 -10.36 16.26
CA ASN A 113 7.40 -9.88 15.83
C ASN A 113 7.35 -8.97 14.63
N SER A 114 6.37 -9.14 13.74
CA SER A 114 6.31 -8.44 12.48
C SER A 114 4.88 -8.24 12.02
N PHE A 115 4.72 -7.37 11.02
CA PHE A 115 3.46 -7.24 10.31
C PHE A 115 3.69 -7.32 8.81
N THR A 116 2.65 -7.72 8.08
CA THR A 116 2.67 -7.82 6.62
C THR A 116 1.51 -7.03 6.06
N THR A 117 1.81 -6.14 5.12
CA THR A 117 0.80 -5.39 4.35
C THR A 117 0.80 -5.93 2.93
N THR A 118 -0.36 -6.37 2.47
CA THR A 118 -0.54 -6.85 1.10
C THR A 118 -1.50 -5.91 0.38
N ILE A 119 -1.11 -5.47 -0.82
CA ILE A 119 -1.95 -4.65 -1.68
C ILE A 119 -2.19 -5.42 -2.96
N LEU A 120 -3.47 -5.69 -3.26
CA LEU A 120 -3.89 -6.32 -4.50
C LEU A 120 -4.70 -5.31 -5.30
N ILE A 121 -4.26 -5.02 -6.52
CA ILE A 121 -4.94 -4.08 -7.42
C ILE A 121 -5.38 -4.86 -8.65
N LYS A 122 -6.70 -4.86 -8.91
CA LYS A 122 -7.28 -5.48 -10.11
C LYS A 122 -7.94 -4.40 -10.95
N PRO A 123 -7.41 -4.08 -12.13
CA PRO A 123 -8.07 -3.16 -13.05
C PRO A 123 -9.42 -3.72 -13.51
N LYS A 124 -10.37 -2.84 -13.72
CA LYS A 124 -11.68 -3.20 -14.27
C LYS A 124 -11.66 -3.28 -15.79
#